data_d67ff596100c19f7e6f758ccf7227157
#
_entry.id   d67ff596100c19f7e6f758ccf7227157
#
_cell.length_a   1.000
_cell.length_b   1.000
_cell.length_c   1.000
_cell.angle_alpha   90.00
_cell.angle_beta   90.00
_cell.angle_gamma   90.00
#
_symmetry.space_group_name_H-M   'P 1'
#
loop_
_entity.id
_entity.type
_entity.pdbx_description
1 polymer ?
#
loop_
_entity_poly.entity_id
_entity_poly.type
_entity_poly.pdbx_seq_one_letter_code
_entity_poly.pdbx_strand_id
1 'polypeptide(L)'
;VYYCGRMISSQYGTVFVKSHYEKIQKVYSIWICTMPMKKWEYNISSYQLTEKHLIGHTQAERSHYDLINIVLVCLGSKSYQHLKGILRLLNMLLLDNIGSQEMQELLTTEFNVTITPHLEKGVAEMCNLSEGIERRGELRGRKIGDKAGRKALGTLLQKLIQEGRKEDVDRVLRDDEYQEQLLREYHLK
;
A
#
# COMPACT_ATOMS: atom_id res chain seq x y z
N VAL A 1 -16.36 -6.16 -4.95
CA VAL A 1 -17.75 -6.34 -5.37
C VAL A 1 -18.50 -5.01 -5.44
N TYR A 2 -18.53 -4.19 -4.36
CA TYR A 2 -19.30 -2.93 -4.30
C TYR A 2 -19.00 -1.97 -5.47
N TYR A 3 -17.72 -1.68 -5.73
CA TYR A 3 -17.33 -0.79 -6.83
C TYR A 3 -17.70 -1.35 -8.21
N CYS A 4 -17.56 -2.66 -8.41
CA CYS A 4 -17.99 -3.31 -9.65
C CYS A 4 -19.50 -3.18 -9.86
N GLY A 5 -20.31 -3.36 -8.81
CA GLY A 5 -21.75 -3.16 -8.87
C GLY A 5 -22.13 -1.72 -9.25
N ARG A 6 -21.42 -0.72 -8.68
CA ARG A 6 -21.62 0.68 -9.07
C ARG A 6 -21.25 0.94 -10.54
N MET A 7 -20.12 0.39 -11.01
CA MET A 7 -19.69 0.54 -12.40
C MET A 7 -20.64 -0.12 -13.39
N ILE A 8 -21.22 -1.28 -13.05
CA ILE A 8 -22.27 -1.92 -13.86
C ILE A 8 -23.53 -1.04 -13.86
N SER A 9 -23.98 -0.60 -12.69
CA SER A 9 -25.18 0.23 -12.58
C SER A 9 -25.04 1.57 -13.32
N SER A 10 -23.84 2.16 -13.35
CA SER A 10 -23.58 3.43 -14.06
C SER A 10 -23.64 3.31 -15.58
N GLN A 11 -23.68 2.11 -16.13
CA GLN A 11 -23.84 1.87 -17.57
C GLN A 11 -25.30 2.07 -18.01
N TYR A 12 -26.26 2.04 -17.05
CA TYR A 12 -27.65 2.30 -17.36
C TYR A 12 -27.83 3.75 -17.82
N GLY A 13 -28.54 3.92 -18.93
CA GLY A 13 -28.78 5.21 -19.58
C GLY A 13 -27.67 5.67 -20.55
N THR A 14 -26.49 5.04 -20.51
CA THR A 14 -25.35 5.36 -21.40
C THR A 14 -24.98 4.20 -22.31
N VAL A 15 -24.79 3.00 -21.78
CA VAL A 15 -24.41 1.79 -22.52
C VAL A 15 -25.64 0.97 -22.88
N PHE A 16 -26.57 0.86 -21.95
CA PHE A 16 -27.85 0.15 -22.17
C PHE A 16 -29.03 0.92 -21.59
N VAL A 17 -30.22 0.69 -22.16
CA VAL A 17 -31.48 1.29 -21.71
C VAL A 17 -32.58 0.23 -21.67
N LYS A 18 -33.58 0.44 -20.83
CA LYS A 18 -34.69 -0.51 -20.64
C LYS A 18 -34.16 -1.90 -20.25
N SER A 19 -34.55 -2.95 -20.99
CA SER A 19 -34.23 -4.35 -20.73
C SER A 19 -33.09 -4.89 -21.62
N HIS A 20 -32.30 -4.03 -22.27
CA HIS A 20 -31.19 -4.44 -23.12
C HIS A 20 -29.93 -4.81 -22.31
N TYR A 21 -30.07 -5.75 -21.40
CA TYR A 21 -29.00 -6.21 -20.50
C TYR A 21 -27.84 -6.90 -21.22
N GLU A 22 -28.07 -7.43 -22.42
CA GLU A 22 -27.07 -8.03 -23.29
C GLU A 22 -25.96 -7.03 -23.73
N LYS A 23 -26.20 -5.73 -23.56
CA LYS A 23 -25.27 -4.65 -23.88
C LYS A 23 -24.34 -4.27 -22.71
N ILE A 24 -24.57 -4.83 -21.53
CA ILE A 24 -23.74 -4.56 -20.38
C ILE A 24 -22.29 -4.98 -20.68
N GLN A 25 -21.39 -4.06 -20.51
CA GLN A 25 -19.96 -4.29 -20.70
C GLN A 25 -19.33 -4.85 -19.43
N LYS A 26 -18.38 -5.76 -19.60
CA LYS A 26 -17.62 -6.35 -18.52
C LYS A 26 -16.79 -5.28 -17.80
N VAL A 27 -16.83 -5.33 -16.47
CA VAL A 27 -16.12 -4.43 -15.58
C VAL A 27 -14.86 -5.12 -15.04
N TYR A 28 -13.74 -4.43 -15.15
CA TYR A 28 -12.48 -4.81 -14.52
C TYR A 28 -12.20 -3.87 -13.35
N SER A 29 -11.97 -4.44 -12.17
CA SER A 29 -11.60 -3.68 -10.97
C SER A 29 -10.24 -4.18 -10.49
N ILE A 30 -9.20 -3.38 -10.72
CA ILE A 30 -7.81 -3.72 -10.38
C ILE A 30 -7.42 -2.98 -9.11
N TRP A 31 -6.95 -3.72 -8.12
CA TRP A 31 -6.49 -3.21 -6.83
C TRP A 31 -5.03 -3.53 -6.63
N ILE A 32 -4.23 -2.52 -6.36
CA ILE A 32 -2.82 -2.66 -6.02
C ILE A 32 -2.67 -2.36 -4.53
N CYS A 33 -2.32 -3.41 -3.77
CA CYS A 33 -2.06 -3.31 -2.34
C CYS A 33 -0.54 -3.20 -2.13
N THR A 34 -0.08 -2.04 -1.71
CA THR A 34 1.35 -1.76 -1.50
C THR A 34 1.87 -2.30 -0.18
N MET A 35 1.01 -2.43 0.84
CA MET A 35 1.35 -2.98 2.15
C MET A 35 0.36 -4.08 2.56
N PRO A 36 0.37 -5.24 1.90
CA PRO A 36 -0.47 -6.37 2.27
C PRO A 36 0.03 -7.02 3.57
N MET A 37 -0.82 -7.83 4.20
CA MET A 37 -0.34 -8.73 5.25
C MET A 37 0.72 -9.68 4.67
N LYS A 38 1.75 -10.04 5.43
CA LYS A 38 2.91 -10.84 5.02
C LYS A 38 2.54 -12.12 4.23
N LYS A 39 1.46 -12.79 4.60
CA LYS A 39 0.97 -14.01 3.93
C LYS A 39 0.42 -13.78 2.52
N TRP A 40 0.14 -12.53 2.14
CA TRP A 40 -0.40 -12.14 0.84
C TRP A 40 0.62 -11.45 -0.05
N GLU A 41 1.84 -11.17 0.46
CA GLU A 41 2.89 -10.54 -0.34
C GLU A 41 3.21 -11.35 -1.61
N TYR A 42 3.50 -10.65 -2.69
CA TYR A 42 3.89 -11.18 -4.01
C TYR A 42 2.83 -12.07 -4.66
N ASN A 43 1.58 -11.78 -4.41
CA ASN A 43 0.45 -12.54 -4.93
C ASN A 43 -0.40 -11.69 -5.90
N ILE A 44 -0.83 -12.30 -6.99
CA ILE A 44 -1.81 -11.74 -7.90
C ILE A 44 -2.97 -12.73 -7.98
N SER A 45 -4.16 -12.27 -7.58
CA SER A 45 -5.38 -13.08 -7.59
C SER A 45 -6.41 -12.44 -8.50
N SER A 46 -7.10 -13.28 -9.28
CA SER A 46 -8.24 -12.87 -10.10
C SER A 46 -9.50 -13.55 -9.60
N TYR A 47 -10.59 -12.77 -9.47
CA TYR A 47 -11.90 -13.24 -9.07
C TYR A 47 -12.90 -12.97 -10.20
N GLN A 48 -13.56 -14.02 -10.65
CA GLN A 48 -14.48 -13.98 -11.79
C GLN A 48 -15.75 -14.76 -11.45
N LEU A 49 -16.84 -14.44 -12.15
CA LEU A 49 -18.05 -15.23 -12.09
C LEU A 49 -17.89 -16.44 -13.01
N THR A 50 -18.29 -17.59 -12.51
CA THR A 50 -18.27 -18.86 -13.27
C THR A 50 -19.62 -19.54 -13.20
N GLU A 51 -20.04 -20.16 -14.30
CA GLU A 51 -21.23 -20.98 -14.35
C GLU A 51 -20.95 -22.36 -13.74
N LYS A 52 -21.90 -22.85 -12.93
CA LYS A 52 -21.91 -24.21 -12.40
C LYS A 52 -23.30 -24.81 -12.59
N HIS A 53 -23.36 -25.86 -13.39
CA HIS A 53 -24.63 -26.60 -13.55
C HIS A 53 -24.98 -27.39 -12.30
N LEU A 54 -26.12 -27.11 -11.70
CA LEU A 54 -26.65 -27.86 -10.56
C LEU A 54 -27.58 -28.98 -11.04
N ILE A 55 -28.35 -28.71 -12.09
CA ILE A 55 -29.21 -29.65 -12.80
C ILE A 55 -29.17 -29.27 -14.28
N GLY A 56 -29.11 -30.26 -15.16
CA GLY A 56 -29.04 -30.06 -16.60
C GLY A 56 -27.63 -29.68 -17.08
N HIS A 57 -27.49 -29.41 -18.39
CA HIS A 57 -26.19 -29.16 -19.05
C HIS A 57 -26.24 -28.01 -20.07
N THR A 58 -27.26 -27.16 -20.01
CA THR A 58 -27.36 -26.02 -20.93
C THR A 58 -26.32 -24.95 -20.52
N GLN A 59 -25.43 -24.62 -21.44
CA GLN A 59 -24.42 -23.61 -21.24
C GLN A 59 -24.93 -22.24 -21.70
N ALA A 60 -24.75 -21.22 -20.84
CA ALA A 60 -25.00 -19.84 -21.20
C ALA A 60 -23.76 -19.24 -21.90
N GLU A 61 -23.99 -18.27 -22.76
CA GLU A 61 -22.88 -17.49 -23.31
C GLU A 61 -22.13 -16.76 -22.19
N ARG A 62 -20.81 -16.86 -22.19
CA ARG A 62 -19.95 -16.28 -21.14
C ARG A 62 -20.14 -14.75 -21.02
N SER A 63 -20.41 -14.08 -22.11
CA SER A 63 -20.70 -12.65 -22.19
C SER A 63 -21.91 -12.22 -21.37
N HIS A 64 -22.83 -13.15 -21.06
CA HIS A 64 -24.05 -12.84 -20.31
C HIS A 64 -23.87 -12.89 -18.80
N TYR A 65 -22.86 -13.58 -18.27
CA TYR A 65 -22.69 -13.72 -16.82
C TYR A 65 -21.30 -13.31 -16.31
N ASP A 66 -20.23 -13.44 -17.10
CA ASP A 66 -18.87 -13.10 -16.70
C ASP A 66 -18.62 -11.59 -16.84
N LEU A 67 -19.46 -10.78 -16.18
CA LEU A 67 -19.46 -9.33 -16.30
C LEU A 67 -18.55 -8.62 -15.27
N ILE A 68 -17.93 -9.36 -14.36
CA ILE A 68 -17.07 -8.82 -13.30
C ILE A 68 -15.75 -9.58 -13.28
N ASN A 69 -14.65 -8.82 -13.32
CA ASN A 69 -13.32 -9.34 -13.01
C ASN A 69 -12.64 -8.44 -11.99
N ILE A 70 -12.30 -8.99 -10.84
CA ILE A 70 -11.56 -8.27 -9.80
C ILE A 70 -10.15 -8.84 -9.77
N VAL A 71 -9.15 -8.00 -9.97
CA VAL A 71 -7.75 -8.37 -9.86
C VAL A 71 -7.17 -7.69 -8.63
N LEU A 72 -6.63 -8.51 -7.72
CA LEU A 72 -5.91 -8.04 -6.54
C LEU A 72 -4.42 -8.34 -6.73
N VAL A 73 -3.64 -7.29 -6.78
CA VAL A 73 -2.17 -7.35 -6.85
C VAL A 73 -1.64 -6.95 -5.49
N CYS A 74 -0.99 -7.89 -4.82
CA CYS A 74 -0.34 -7.65 -3.53
C CYS A 74 1.17 -7.56 -3.78
N LEU A 75 1.72 -6.36 -3.57
CA LEU A 75 3.16 -6.12 -3.60
C LEU A 75 3.80 -6.63 -2.29
N GLY A 76 5.03 -6.29 -2.02
CA GLY A 76 5.70 -6.74 -0.79
C GLY A 76 6.95 -5.92 -0.50
N SER A 77 7.60 -6.23 0.61
CA SER A 77 8.71 -5.45 1.17
C SER A 77 10.08 -5.70 0.53
N LYS A 78 10.20 -6.68 -0.40
CA LYS A 78 11.47 -6.94 -1.09
C LYS A 78 11.72 -5.89 -2.15
N SER A 79 12.97 -5.46 -2.30
CA SER A 79 13.38 -4.61 -3.42
C SER A 79 13.03 -5.25 -4.77
N TYR A 80 12.70 -4.42 -5.75
CA TYR A 80 12.39 -4.81 -7.14
C TYR A 80 13.43 -5.73 -7.77
N GLN A 81 14.71 -5.61 -7.35
CA GLN A 81 15.83 -6.41 -7.85
C GLN A 81 15.63 -7.93 -7.64
N HIS A 82 14.88 -8.31 -6.61
CA HIS A 82 14.59 -9.72 -6.28
C HIS A 82 13.29 -10.24 -6.88
N LEU A 83 12.59 -9.41 -7.65
CA LEU A 83 11.30 -9.73 -8.25
C LEU A 83 11.42 -9.88 -9.78
N LYS A 84 10.39 -10.44 -10.41
CA LYS A 84 10.32 -10.62 -11.87
C LYS A 84 8.96 -10.17 -12.42
N GLY A 85 8.92 -9.89 -13.70
CA GLY A 85 7.70 -9.55 -14.45
C GLY A 85 6.95 -8.37 -13.85
N ILE A 86 5.63 -8.46 -13.85
CA ILE A 86 4.75 -7.35 -13.44
C ILE A 86 4.93 -6.94 -11.97
N LEU A 87 5.26 -7.88 -11.07
CA LEU A 87 5.52 -7.55 -9.66
C LEU A 87 6.81 -6.73 -9.53
N ARG A 88 7.85 -7.03 -10.31
CA ARG A 88 9.07 -6.22 -10.37
C ARG A 88 8.77 -4.81 -10.84
N LEU A 89 8.03 -4.69 -11.95
CA LEU A 89 7.63 -3.39 -12.50
C LEU A 89 6.85 -2.55 -11.49
N LEU A 90 5.84 -3.14 -10.87
CA LEU A 90 4.99 -2.41 -9.93
C LEU A 90 5.72 -2.07 -8.62
N ASN A 91 6.58 -2.94 -8.11
CA ASN A 91 7.42 -2.59 -6.95
C ASN A 91 8.36 -1.43 -7.28
N MET A 92 9.06 -1.51 -8.41
CA MET A 92 9.94 -0.45 -8.89
C MET A 92 9.22 0.90 -9.01
N LEU A 93 8.02 0.90 -9.59
CA LEU A 93 7.24 2.11 -9.80
C LEU A 93 6.60 2.68 -8.53
N LEU A 94 6.20 1.84 -7.57
CA LEU A 94 5.30 2.25 -6.48
C LEU A 94 5.93 2.19 -5.09
N LEU A 95 6.99 1.42 -4.90
CA LEU A 95 7.57 1.17 -3.58
C LEU A 95 9.04 1.53 -3.47
N ASP A 96 9.83 1.26 -4.50
CA ASP A 96 11.26 1.53 -4.45
C ASP A 96 11.56 2.99 -4.79
N ASN A 97 12.48 3.58 -4.03
CA ASN A 97 12.93 4.95 -4.27
C ASN A 97 14.08 4.94 -5.30
N ILE A 98 13.72 4.95 -6.58
CA ILE A 98 14.65 4.90 -7.70
C ILE A 98 14.66 6.28 -8.39
N GLY A 99 15.85 6.75 -8.77
CA GLY A 99 15.98 7.97 -9.54
C GLY A 99 15.28 7.89 -10.90
N SER A 100 14.75 9.03 -11.39
CA SER A 100 13.99 9.06 -12.64
C SER A 100 14.78 8.54 -13.84
N GLN A 101 16.09 8.75 -13.88
CA GLN A 101 16.95 8.29 -14.97
C GLN A 101 17.10 6.76 -14.95
N GLU A 102 17.41 6.17 -13.79
CA GLU A 102 17.51 4.72 -13.62
C GLU A 102 16.16 4.03 -13.93
N MET A 103 15.06 4.63 -13.50
CA MET A 103 13.71 4.12 -13.80
C MET A 103 13.44 4.10 -15.32
N GLN A 104 13.79 5.15 -16.05
CA GLN A 104 13.63 5.20 -17.51
C GLN A 104 14.49 4.15 -18.22
N GLU A 105 15.72 3.96 -17.79
CA GLU A 105 16.61 2.93 -18.31
C GLU A 105 16.03 1.53 -18.10
N LEU A 106 15.56 1.22 -16.90
CA LEU A 106 14.92 -0.07 -16.58
C LEU A 106 13.63 -0.29 -17.38
N LEU A 107 12.77 0.73 -17.50
CA LEU A 107 11.55 0.65 -18.31
C LEU A 107 11.86 0.33 -19.77
N THR A 108 12.91 0.94 -20.32
CA THR A 108 13.29 0.71 -21.72
C THR A 108 13.95 -0.65 -21.93
N THR A 109 14.91 -1.01 -21.07
CA THR A 109 15.76 -2.20 -21.26
C THR A 109 15.08 -3.49 -20.85
N GLU A 110 14.35 -3.49 -19.72
CA GLU A 110 13.74 -4.70 -19.19
C GLU A 110 12.27 -4.88 -19.62
N PHE A 111 11.52 -3.79 -19.77
CA PHE A 111 10.09 -3.85 -20.05
C PHE A 111 9.73 -3.42 -21.48
N ASN A 112 10.74 -3.06 -22.28
CA ASN A 112 10.57 -2.63 -23.67
C ASN A 112 9.54 -1.47 -23.82
N VAL A 113 9.52 -0.56 -22.84
CA VAL A 113 8.65 0.61 -22.83
C VAL A 113 9.33 1.76 -23.55
N THR A 114 8.71 2.28 -24.61
CA THR A 114 9.20 3.47 -25.29
C THR A 114 8.97 4.70 -24.42
N ILE A 115 10.03 5.40 -24.06
CA ILE A 115 9.94 6.64 -23.27
C ILE A 115 9.50 7.77 -24.19
N THR A 116 8.28 8.24 -23.98
CA THR A 116 7.74 9.44 -24.62
C THR A 116 7.93 10.65 -23.70
N PRO A 117 7.93 11.90 -24.20
CA PRO A 117 8.05 13.10 -23.35
C PRO A 117 6.97 13.17 -22.26
N HIS A 118 5.78 12.64 -22.52
CA HIS A 118 4.71 12.57 -21.53
C HIS A 118 5.02 11.54 -20.43
N LEU A 119 5.54 10.38 -20.80
CA LEU A 119 5.92 9.33 -19.83
C LEU A 119 7.12 9.77 -18.99
N GLU A 120 8.11 10.40 -19.61
CA GLU A 120 9.28 10.97 -18.93
C GLU A 120 8.85 11.96 -17.83
N LYS A 121 7.97 12.89 -18.17
CA LYS A 121 7.40 13.82 -17.20
C LYS A 121 6.63 13.10 -16.09
N GLY A 122 5.81 12.11 -16.42
CA GLY A 122 5.06 11.31 -15.44
C GLY A 122 5.96 10.53 -14.48
N VAL A 123 7.05 9.94 -14.99
CA VAL A 123 8.06 9.25 -14.17
C VAL A 123 8.75 10.23 -13.22
N ALA A 124 9.17 11.40 -13.70
CA ALA A 124 9.79 12.42 -12.87
C ALA A 124 8.84 12.93 -11.77
N GLU A 125 7.59 13.18 -12.10
CA GLU A 125 6.56 13.61 -11.13
C GLU A 125 6.31 12.53 -10.06
N MET A 126 6.31 11.26 -10.44
CA MET A 126 6.09 10.13 -9.54
C MET A 126 7.27 9.94 -8.58
N CYS A 127 8.51 10.04 -9.04
CA CYS A 127 9.71 10.02 -8.19
C CYS A 127 9.68 11.17 -7.16
N ASN A 128 9.39 12.38 -7.60
CA ASN A 128 9.26 13.54 -6.70
C ASN A 128 8.14 13.37 -5.66
N LEU A 129 7.03 12.74 -6.04
CA LEU A 129 5.91 12.47 -5.13
C LEU A 129 6.29 11.44 -4.07
N SER A 130 7.02 10.39 -4.44
CA SER A 130 7.51 9.35 -3.51
C SER A 130 8.43 9.94 -2.46
N GLU A 131 9.43 10.75 -2.87
CA GLU A 131 10.30 11.48 -1.93
C GLU A 131 9.51 12.40 -0.99
N GLY A 132 8.49 13.08 -1.52
CA GLY A 132 7.63 13.95 -0.72
C GLY A 132 6.75 13.20 0.29
N ILE A 133 6.35 11.96 0.00
CA ILE A 133 5.58 11.10 0.91
C ILE A 133 6.49 10.54 1.99
N GLU A 134 7.67 10.05 1.63
CA GLU A 134 8.68 9.53 2.57
C GLU A 134 9.09 10.60 3.58
N ARG A 135 9.49 11.78 3.11
CA ARG A 135 9.84 12.92 3.96
C ARG A 135 8.71 13.33 4.91
N ARG A 136 7.44 13.30 4.45
CA ARG A 136 6.28 13.55 5.33
C ARG A 136 6.06 12.43 6.33
N GLY A 137 6.31 11.18 5.94
CA GLY A 137 6.25 10.00 6.81
C GLY A 137 7.28 10.09 7.94
N GLU A 138 8.53 10.40 7.61
CA GLU A 138 9.61 10.61 8.59
C GLU A 138 9.30 11.74 9.57
N LEU A 139 8.85 12.89 9.06
CA LEU A 139 8.47 14.03 9.91
C LEU A 139 7.32 13.70 10.87
N ARG A 140 6.34 12.91 10.41
CA ARG A 140 5.25 12.42 11.28
C ARG A 140 5.77 11.41 12.30
N GLY A 141 6.60 10.46 11.86
CA GLY A 141 7.21 9.46 12.73
C GLY A 141 8.04 10.11 13.85
N ARG A 142 8.89 11.09 13.51
CA ARG A 142 9.64 11.90 14.49
C ARG A 142 8.72 12.59 15.50
N LYS A 143 7.70 13.30 15.02
CA LYS A 143 6.74 13.99 15.92
C LYS A 143 6.01 13.04 16.88
N ILE A 144 5.63 11.87 16.39
CA ILE A 144 4.96 10.84 17.21
C ILE A 144 5.96 10.28 18.22
N GLY A 145 7.17 9.93 17.79
CA GLY A 145 8.25 9.45 18.65
C GLY A 145 8.63 10.45 19.75
N ASP A 146 8.83 11.72 19.39
CA ASP A 146 9.14 12.79 20.35
C ASP A 146 8.02 12.98 21.38
N LYS A 147 6.76 12.92 20.93
CA LYS A 147 5.60 13.04 21.84
C LYS A 147 5.51 11.85 22.80
N ALA A 148 5.73 10.65 22.29
CA ALA A 148 5.72 9.43 23.10
C ALA A 148 6.89 9.43 24.10
N GLY A 149 8.10 9.81 23.68
CA GLY A 149 9.27 9.90 24.52
C GLY A 149 9.09 10.93 25.64
N ARG A 150 8.59 12.14 25.34
CA ARG A 150 8.30 13.16 26.37
C ARG A 150 7.25 12.68 27.38
N LYS A 151 6.21 11.96 26.91
CA LYS A 151 5.19 11.41 27.79
C LYS A 151 5.77 10.32 28.70
N ALA A 152 6.58 9.42 28.17
CA ALA A 152 7.23 8.36 28.93
C ALA A 152 8.17 8.94 29.99
N LEU A 153 9.02 9.91 29.61
CA LEU A 153 9.90 10.62 30.55
C LEU A 153 9.13 11.35 31.65
N GLY A 154 8.08 12.08 31.28
CA GLY A 154 7.22 12.77 32.29
C GLY A 154 6.60 11.79 33.26
N THR A 155 6.13 10.62 32.81
CA THR A 155 5.58 9.58 33.69
C THR A 155 6.65 8.98 34.59
N LEU A 156 7.86 8.73 34.06
CA LEU A 156 8.99 8.24 34.84
C LEU A 156 9.35 9.22 35.98
N LEU A 157 9.51 10.51 35.66
CA LEU A 157 9.84 11.54 36.61
C LEU A 157 8.78 11.64 37.72
N GLN A 158 7.49 11.57 37.37
CA GLN A 158 6.41 11.56 38.37
C GLN A 158 6.51 10.36 39.33
N LYS A 159 6.79 9.17 38.81
CA LYS A 159 6.96 7.96 39.63
C LYS A 159 8.16 8.09 40.58
N LEU A 160 9.33 8.53 40.06
CA LEU A 160 10.53 8.73 40.86
C LEU A 160 10.33 9.76 41.99
N ILE A 161 9.59 10.84 41.74
CA ILE A 161 9.24 11.84 42.72
C ILE A 161 8.32 11.24 43.81
N GLN A 162 7.31 10.47 43.41
CA GLN A 162 6.38 9.80 44.35
C GLN A 162 7.09 8.78 45.23
N GLU A 163 8.11 8.09 44.70
CA GLU A 163 8.94 7.13 45.42
C GLU A 163 10.05 7.79 46.27
N GLY A 164 10.18 9.12 46.23
CA GLY A 164 11.19 9.87 46.95
C GLY A 164 12.62 9.77 46.39
N ARG A 165 12.80 9.25 45.19
CA ARG A 165 14.08 8.98 44.48
C ARG A 165 14.61 10.26 43.83
N LYS A 166 14.89 11.31 44.58
CA LYS A 166 15.30 12.61 44.06
C LYS A 166 16.63 12.59 43.31
N GLU A 167 17.59 11.79 43.78
CA GLU A 167 18.89 11.66 43.10
C GLU A 167 18.75 11.02 41.72
N ASP A 168 17.85 10.08 41.56
CA ASP A 168 17.55 9.46 40.30
C ASP A 168 16.88 10.42 39.31
N VAL A 169 16.05 11.34 39.78
CA VAL A 169 15.44 12.41 38.97
C VAL A 169 16.54 13.25 38.29
N ASP A 170 17.52 13.71 39.08
CA ASP A 170 18.62 14.53 38.58
C ASP A 170 19.52 13.73 37.60
N ARG A 171 19.73 12.45 37.89
CA ARG A 171 20.55 11.58 37.04
C ARG A 171 19.86 11.26 35.70
N VAL A 172 18.58 10.95 35.71
CA VAL A 172 17.77 10.69 34.50
C VAL A 172 17.80 11.86 33.52
N LEU A 173 17.88 13.10 34.04
CA LEU A 173 17.94 14.31 33.19
C LEU A 173 19.32 14.59 32.58
N ARG A 174 20.38 13.90 33.01
CA ARG A 174 21.75 14.12 32.58
C ARG A 174 22.40 12.91 31.91
N ASP A 175 21.84 11.73 32.09
CA ASP A 175 22.40 10.44 31.67
C ASP A 175 21.34 9.68 30.87
N ASP A 176 21.49 9.72 29.54
CA ASP A 176 20.56 9.09 28.59
C ASP A 176 20.53 7.55 28.74
N GLU A 177 21.66 6.92 29.06
CA GLU A 177 21.72 5.46 29.27
C GLU A 177 20.95 5.06 30.50
N TYR A 178 21.11 5.80 31.58
CA TYR A 178 20.39 5.60 32.83
C TYR A 178 18.89 5.87 32.65
N GLN A 179 18.52 6.91 31.91
CA GLN A 179 17.15 7.18 31.52
C GLN A 179 16.52 5.99 30.80
N GLU A 180 17.21 5.45 29.78
CA GLU A 180 16.74 4.28 29.03
C GLU A 180 16.57 3.04 29.91
N GLN A 181 17.50 2.81 30.83
CA GLN A 181 17.42 1.71 31.78
C GLN A 181 16.18 1.81 32.66
N LEU A 182 15.92 2.97 33.25
CA LEU A 182 14.74 3.18 34.09
C LEU A 182 13.43 3.15 33.30
N LEU A 183 13.39 3.68 32.07
CA LEU A 183 12.21 3.55 31.20
C LEU A 183 11.82 2.09 30.93
N ARG A 184 12.79 1.19 30.79
CA ARG A 184 12.56 -0.27 30.65
C ARG A 184 12.10 -0.88 31.97
N GLU A 185 12.76 -0.56 33.09
CA GLU A 185 12.42 -1.05 34.42
C GLU A 185 10.96 -0.72 34.81
N TYR A 186 10.53 0.50 34.48
CA TYR A 186 9.16 0.96 34.74
C TYR A 186 8.15 0.61 33.64
N HIS A 187 8.54 -0.18 32.64
CA HIS A 187 7.70 -0.59 31.51
C HIS A 187 7.04 0.58 30.75
N LEU A 188 7.79 1.67 30.54
CA LEU A 188 7.33 2.88 29.88
C LEU A 188 7.84 3.00 28.42
N LYS A 189 8.63 2.01 27.99
CA LYS A 189 9.15 1.91 26.61
C LYS A 189 8.98 0.48 26.11
#